data_28e408ea7fc4c6cf95c137fb36d72a4b
#
_entry.id   28e408ea7fc4c6cf95c137fb36d72a4b
#
_cell.length_a   1.000
_cell.length_b   1.000
_cell.length_c   1.000
_cell.angle_alpha   90.00
_cell.angle_beta   90.00
_cell.angle_gamma   90.00
#
_symmetry.space_group_name_H-M   'P 1'
#
loop_
_entity.id
_entity.type
_entity.pdbx_description
1 polymer ?
#
loop_
_entity_poly.entity_id
_entity_poly.type
_entity_poly.pdbx_seq_one_letter_code
_entity_poly.pdbx_strand_id
1 'polypeptide(L)'
;MPLQLVTPPSEEPVSLWEAKLHLRVDFDEDDMLIASLITAARQAAETLTGRQFTTARWKQVLDCFPGPSLMGVPAGQAFTLPGHAILLAKAPVQSVVSINYLDMGSVNQTMPALTYTVDAACEPARITPV
;
A
#
# COMPACT_ATOMS: atom_id res chain seq x y z
N MET A 1 7.05 9.39 4.20
CA MET A 1 7.19 7.91 4.15
C MET A 1 7.40 7.49 2.71
N PRO A 2 8.57 7.01 2.35
CA PRO A 2 8.77 6.47 1.01
C PRO A 2 8.03 5.14 0.86
N LEU A 3 7.24 5.05 -0.21
CA LEU A 3 6.50 3.87 -0.64
C LEU A 3 7.08 3.41 -1.97
N GLN A 4 7.53 2.17 -2.05
CA GLN A 4 8.17 1.59 -3.22
C GLN A 4 7.34 0.43 -3.75
N LEU A 5 7.05 0.43 -5.04
CA LEU A 5 6.44 -0.70 -5.72
C LEU A 5 7.48 -1.80 -5.92
N VAL A 6 7.25 -2.97 -5.33
CA VAL A 6 8.15 -4.14 -5.42
C VAL A 6 7.72 -5.06 -6.56
N THR A 7 6.42 -5.36 -6.62
CA THR A 7 5.84 -6.19 -7.68
C THR A 7 4.63 -5.46 -8.24
N PRO A 8 4.68 -5.07 -9.52
CA PRO A 8 3.54 -4.44 -10.17
C PRO A 8 2.38 -5.42 -10.31
N PRO A 9 1.16 -4.93 -10.54
CA PRO A 9 0.02 -5.76 -10.88
C PRO A 9 0.29 -6.61 -12.11
N SER A 10 -0.16 -7.86 -12.09
CA SER A 10 -0.07 -8.78 -13.23
C SER A 10 -1.23 -8.60 -14.22
N GLU A 11 -2.31 -8.00 -13.76
CA GLU A 11 -3.53 -7.80 -14.54
C GLU A 11 -4.06 -6.39 -14.35
N GLU A 12 -4.65 -5.84 -15.39
CA GLU A 12 -5.34 -4.56 -15.33
C GLU A 12 -6.83 -4.77 -15.00
N PRO A 13 -7.49 -3.81 -14.31
CA PRO A 13 -8.90 -3.93 -13.93
C PRO A 13 -9.85 -3.84 -15.14
N VAL A 14 -9.38 -3.33 -16.26
CA VAL A 14 -10.10 -3.22 -17.53
C VAL A 14 -9.27 -3.90 -18.60
N SER A 15 -9.86 -4.83 -19.32
CA SER A 15 -9.19 -5.51 -20.43
C SER A 15 -9.09 -4.60 -21.65
N LEU A 16 -8.13 -4.89 -22.53
CA LEU A 16 -7.98 -4.19 -23.80
C LEU A 16 -9.27 -4.27 -24.64
N TRP A 17 -9.90 -5.45 -24.65
CA TRP A 17 -11.14 -5.67 -25.39
C TRP A 17 -12.30 -4.80 -24.86
N GLU A 18 -12.49 -4.73 -23.54
CA GLU A 18 -13.51 -3.87 -22.93
C GLU A 18 -13.27 -2.38 -23.25
N ALA A 19 -12.01 -1.94 -23.19
CA ALA A 19 -11.64 -0.57 -23.53
C ALA A 19 -11.92 -0.26 -25.00
N LYS A 20 -11.54 -1.16 -25.92
CA LYS A 20 -11.82 -1.02 -27.37
C LYS A 20 -13.32 -0.98 -27.64
N LEU A 21 -14.11 -1.84 -26.99
CA LEU A 21 -15.56 -1.85 -27.12
C LEU A 21 -16.18 -0.53 -26.67
N HIS A 22 -15.72 0.01 -25.55
CA HIS A 22 -16.18 1.31 -25.04
C HIS A 22 -15.81 2.47 -25.97
N LEU A 23 -14.58 2.44 -26.52
CA LEU A 23 -14.07 3.46 -27.44
C LEU A 23 -14.61 3.29 -28.86
N ARG A 24 -15.27 2.16 -29.17
CA ARG A 24 -15.72 1.80 -30.51
C ARG A 24 -14.59 1.73 -31.54
N VAL A 25 -13.47 1.11 -31.15
CA VAL A 25 -12.28 0.92 -31.97
C VAL A 25 -12.23 -0.53 -32.44
N ASP A 26 -12.28 -0.76 -33.74
CA ASP A 26 -12.33 -2.10 -34.36
C ASP A 26 -10.98 -2.54 -34.93
N PHE A 27 -10.00 -1.65 -35.04
CA PHE A 27 -8.67 -1.89 -35.59
C PHE A 27 -7.63 -2.06 -34.47
N ASP A 28 -6.45 -2.63 -34.80
CA ASP A 28 -5.45 -3.04 -33.84
C ASP A 28 -4.22 -2.11 -33.77
N GLU A 29 -4.15 -1.10 -34.65
CA GLU A 29 -3.02 -0.17 -34.71
C GLU A 29 -2.80 0.59 -33.39
N ASP A 30 -3.87 0.87 -32.66
CA ASP A 30 -3.82 1.63 -31.40
C ASP A 30 -3.77 0.76 -30.15
N ASP A 31 -3.67 -0.56 -30.24
CA ASP A 31 -3.73 -1.49 -29.11
C ASP A 31 -2.68 -1.18 -28.04
N MET A 32 -1.45 -0.90 -28.45
CA MET A 32 -0.37 -0.55 -27.50
C MET A 32 -0.64 0.79 -26.81
N LEU A 33 -1.20 1.76 -27.50
CA LEU A 33 -1.57 3.04 -26.94
C LEU A 33 -2.69 2.87 -25.91
N ILE A 34 -3.75 2.13 -26.29
CA ILE A 34 -4.90 1.86 -25.41
C ILE A 34 -4.44 1.12 -24.15
N ALA A 35 -3.59 0.10 -24.27
CA ALA A 35 -3.03 -0.62 -23.13
C ALA A 35 -2.26 0.30 -22.18
N SER A 36 -1.45 1.21 -22.71
CA SER A 36 -0.71 2.18 -21.89
C SER A 36 -1.65 3.17 -21.20
N LEU A 37 -2.73 3.59 -21.85
CA LEU A 37 -3.74 4.48 -21.27
C LEU A 37 -4.54 3.79 -20.15
N ILE A 38 -4.85 2.49 -20.28
CA ILE A 38 -5.48 1.70 -19.21
C ILE A 38 -4.60 1.72 -17.95
N THR A 39 -3.31 1.43 -18.12
CA THR A 39 -2.35 1.48 -17.00
C THR A 39 -2.25 2.87 -16.37
N ALA A 40 -2.15 3.91 -17.19
CA ALA A 40 -2.08 5.29 -16.72
C ALA A 40 -3.37 5.71 -15.96
N ALA A 41 -4.54 5.35 -16.48
CA ALA A 41 -5.82 5.64 -15.84
C ALA A 41 -5.94 4.93 -14.48
N ARG A 42 -5.55 3.64 -14.40
CA ARG A 42 -5.51 2.91 -13.13
C ARG A 42 -4.60 3.59 -12.12
N GLN A 43 -3.36 3.92 -12.51
CA GLN A 43 -2.40 4.59 -11.62
C GLN A 43 -2.91 5.95 -11.13
N ALA A 44 -3.55 6.72 -11.99
CA ALA A 44 -4.16 7.99 -11.62
C ALA A 44 -5.28 7.80 -10.59
N ALA A 45 -6.18 6.85 -10.82
CA ALA A 45 -7.28 6.54 -9.92
C ALA A 45 -6.78 5.99 -8.57
N GLU A 46 -5.78 5.11 -8.57
CA GLU A 46 -5.14 4.59 -7.36
C GLU A 46 -4.44 5.70 -6.55
N THR A 47 -3.86 6.69 -7.23
CA THR A 47 -3.23 7.84 -6.58
C THR A 47 -4.25 8.77 -5.96
N LEU A 48 -5.33 9.07 -6.67
CA LEU A 48 -6.40 9.94 -6.19
C LEU A 48 -7.17 9.35 -5.00
N THR A 49 -7.40 8.04 -5.02
CA THR A 49 -8.18 7.35 -3.98
C THR A 49 -7.32 6.87 -2.81
N GLY A 50 -5.99 6.80 -2.98
CA GLY A 50 -5.09 6.16 -2.02
C GLY A 50 -5.25 4.63 -1.93
N ARG A 51 -6.02 4.02 -2.84
CA ARG A 51 -6.34 2.59 -2.87
C ARG A 51 -5.55 1.86 -3.95
N GLN A 52 -5.46 0.55 -3.79
CA GLN A 52 -4.91 -0.36 -4.78
C GLN A 52 -6.07 -1.16 -5.41
N PHE A 53 -6.20 -1.12 -6.74
CA PHE A 53 -7.32 -1.77 -7.44
C PHE A 53 -7.02 -3.21 -7.81
N THR A 54 -5.76 -3.50 -8.12
CA THR A 54 -5.29 -4.83 -8.48
C THR A 54 -4.16 -5.27 -7.56
N THR A 55 -3.96 -6.57 -7.40
CA THR A 55 -2.96 -7.10 -6.46
C THR A 55 -1.56 -6.62 -6.84
N ALA A 56 -0.91 -5.94 -5.93
CA ALA A 56 0.46 -5.45 -6.06
C ALA A 56 1.20 -5.59 -4.73
N ARG A 57 2.52 -5.63 -4.80
CA ARG A 57 3.37 -5.70 -3.61
C ARG A 57 4.11 -4.39 -3.41
N TRP A 58 3.95 -3.81 -2.22
CA TRP A 58 4.56 -2.55 -1.84
C TRP A 58 5.52 -2.73 -0.68
N LYS A 59 6.55 -1.91 -0.65
CA LYS A 59 7.45 -1.74 0.49
C LYS A 59 7.25 -0.35 1.06
N GLN A 60 6.87 -0.29 2.33
CA GLN A 60 6.76 0.95 3.09
C GLN A 60 7.98 1.07 4.00
N VAL A 61 8.63 2.22 3.99
CA VAL A 61 9.81 2.49 4.82
C VAL A 61 9.46 3.54 5.85
N LEU A 62 9.84 3.28 7.09
CA LEU A 62 9.69 4.18 8.24
C LEU A 62 11.09 4.51 8.79
N ASP A 63 11.30 5.73 9.22
CA ASP A 63 12.58 6.14 9.81
C ASP A 63 12.75 5.59 11.23
N CYS A 64 11.62 5.37 11.93
CA CYS A 64 11.60 4.77 13.26
C CYS A 64 10.26 4.06 13.50
N PHE A 65 10.24 3.19 14.52
CA PHE A 65 8.98 2.64 15.00
C PHE A 65 8.13 3.76 15.63
N PRO A 66 6.81 3.78 15.39
CA PRO A 66 5.93 4.71 16.08
C PRO A 66 5.92 4.40 17.58
N GLY A 67 5.91 5.46 18.38
CA GLY A 67 5.86 5.37 19.82
C GLY A 67 5.18 6.58 20.44
N PRO A 68 4.89 6.57 21.74
CA PRO A 68 4.33 7.72 22.41
C PRO A 68 5.31 8.89 22.29
N SER A 69 4.83 10.03 21.80
CA SER A 69 5.62 11.26 21.81
C SER A 69 5.84 11.70 23.24
N LEU A 70 7.10 11.83 23.67
CA LEU A 70 7.46 12.38 24.98
C LEU A 70 7.17 13.90 25.07
N MET A 71 6.92 14.56 23.96
CA MET A 71 6.58 15.98 23.86
C MET A 71 5.12 16.12 23.43
N GLY A 72 4.24 16.14 24.43
CA GLY A 72 2.88 16.64 24.33
C GLY A 72 2.11 16.28 23.06
N VAL A 73 1.54 15.09 22.98
CA VAL A 73 0.49 14.82 22.03
C VAL A 73 -0.67 15.78 22.33
N PRO A 74 -1.17 16.55 21.36
CA PRO A 74 -2.35 17.38 21.60
C PRO A 74 -3.46 16.51 22.15
N ALA A 75 -4.02 16.89 23.30
CA ALA A 75 -5.14 16.21 23.91
C ALA A 75 -6.27 16.11 22.87
N GLY A 76 -6.60 14.90 22.43
CA GLY A 76 -7.64 14.66 21.44
C GLY A 76 -7.25 13.68 20.32
N GLN A 77 -5.97 13.55 19.98
CA GLN A 77 -5.55 12.57 18.96
C GLN A 77 -4.99 11.26 19.56
N ALA A 78 -4.66 11.24 20.81
CA ALA A 78 -4.09 10.07 21.49
C ALA A 78 -5.07 8.93 21.74
N PHE A 79 -6.38 9.19 21.60
CA PHE A 79 -7.42 8.21 21.96
C PHE A 79 -7.95 7.39 20.81
N THR A 80 -7.59 7.69 19.56
CA THR A 80 -8.16 7.02 18.39
C THR A 80 -7.24 5.99 17.73
N LEU A 81 -5.93 6.05 18.01
CA LEU A 81 -4.96 5.09 17.48
C LEU A 81 -4.03 4.61 18.60
N PRO A 82 -3.74 3.32 18.68
CA PRO A 82 -2.69 2.84 19.56
C PRO A 82 -1.39 3.60 19.25
N GLY A 83 -0.74 4.18 20.26
CA GLY A 83 0.47 4.99 20.08
C GLY A 83 1.66 4.28 19.44
N HIS A 84 1.55 2.98 19.22
CA HIS A 84 2.57 2.12 18.61
C HIS A 84 2.11 1.50 17.28
N ALA A 85 0.99 1.95 16.70
CA ALA A 85 0.46 1.39 15.46
C ALA A 85 1.22 1.92 14.25
N ILE A 86 1.63 1.00 13.37
CA ILE A 86 2.10 1.32 12.03
C ILE A 86 0.89 1.34 11.11
N LEU A 87 0.60 2.48 10.51
CA LEU A 87 -0.46 2.59 9.51
C LEU A 87 0.07 2.18 8.15
N LEU A 88 -0.66 1.32 7.47
CA LEU A 88 -0.30 0.83 6.15
C LEU A 88 -0.98 1.66 5.07
N ALA A 89 -0.17 2.12 4.12
CA ALA A 89 -0.67 2.77 2.92
C ALA A 89 -1.26 1.74 1.94
N LYS A 90 -2.05 2.21 0.97
CA LYS A 90 -2.62 1.38 -0.11
C LYS A 90 -3.62 0.33 0.39
N ALA A 91 -4.78 0.80 0.77
CA ALA A 91 -5.92 -0.07 1.09
C ALA A 91 -6.52 -0.71 -0.20
N PRO A 92 -7.18 -1.86 -0.09
CA PRO A 92 -7.22 -2.76 1.04
C PRO A 92 -5.95 -3.60 1.17
N VAL A 93 -5.48 -3.81 2.39
CA VAL A 93 -4.30 -4.65 2.65
C VAL A 93 -4.74 -6.10 2.74
N GLN A 94 -4.15 -6.98 1.93
CA GLN A 94 -4.43 -8.42 1.95
C GLN A 94 -3.57 -9.15 2.99
N SER A 95 -2.27 -8.83 3.03
CA SER A 95 -1.34 -9.47 3.96
C SER A 95 -0.08 -8.63 4.13
N VAL A 96 0.63 -8.86 5.24
CA VAL A 96 1.97 -8.36 5.50
C VAL A 96 2.95 -9.50 5.33
N VAL A 97 3.89 -9.37 4.40
CA VAL A 97 4.85 -10.44 4.06
C VAL A 97 5.96 -10.52 5.10
N SER A 98 6.55 -9.39 5.44
CA SER A 98 7.61 -9.29 6.45
C SER A 98 7.75 -7.86 6.96
N ILE A 99 8.24 -7.74 8.19
CA ILE A 99 8.69 -6.48 8.78
C ILE A 99 10.17 -6.64 9.08
N ASN A 100 10.98 -5.81 8.44
CA ASN A 100 12.41 -5.79 8.66
C ASN A 100 12.81 -4.49 9.36
N TYR A 101 13.77 -4.56 10.27
CA TYR A 101 14.27 -3.39 10.99
C TYR A 101 15.78 -3.50 11.19
N LEU A 102 16.42 -2.37 11.38
CA LEU A 102 17.82 -2.31 11.78
C LEU A 102 17.90 -2.29 13.30
N ASP A 103 18.69 -3.20 13.87
CA ASP A 103 18.98 -3.19 15.29
C ASP A 103 20.02 -2.10 15.67
N MET A 104 20.34 -2.00 16.95
CA MET A 104 21.32 -1.02 17.44
C MET A 104 22.73 -1.22 16.86
N GLY A 105 23.03 -2.42 16.34
CA GLY A 105 24.28 -2.73 15.65
C GLY A 105 24.21 -2.48 14.13
N SER A 106 23.13 -1.89 13.62
CA SER A 106 22.85 -1.69 12.20
C SER A 106 22.75 -3.00 11.41
N VAL A 107 22.40 -4.10 12.07
CA VAL A 107 22.14 -5.40 11.44
C VAL A 107 20.67 -5.50 11.09
N ASN A 108 20.40 -5.97 9.87
CA ASN A 108 19.02 -6.16 9.41
C ASN A 108 18.40 -7.39 10.08
N GLN A 109 17.32 -7.19 10.80
CA GLN A 109 16.57 -8.21 11.51
C GLN A 109 15.16 -8.32 10.90
N THR A 110 14.59 -9.52 10.95
CA THR A 110 13.19 -9.75 10.59
C THR A 110 12.35 -9.94 11.85
N MET A 111 11.28 -9.19 11.98
CA MET A 111 10.40 -9.26 13.13
C MET A 111 9.57 -10.56 13.08
N PRO A 112 9.59 -11.38 14.15
CA PRO A 112 8.76 -12.58 14.20
C PRO A 112 7.27 -12.26 14.13
N ALA A 113 6.51 -13.04 13.36
CA ALA A 113 5.07 -12.82 13.16
C ALA A 113 4.24 -12.88 14.46
N LEU A 114 4.75 -13.54 15.51
CA LEU A 114 4.10 -13.62 16.81
C LEU A 114 4.21 -12.35 17.66
N THR A 115 5.05 -11.40 17.26
CA THR A 115 5.29 -10.17 18.01
C THR A 115 4.42 -8.99 17.60
N TYR A 116 3.61 -9.17 16.56
CA TYR A 116 2.70 -8.13 16.07
C TYR A 116 1.38 -8.72 15.57
N THR A 117 0.36 -7.86 15.58
CA THR A 117 -0.96 -8.18 15.03
C THR A 117 -1.24 -7.27 13.85
N VAL A 118 -1.82 -7.82 12.78
CA VAL A 118 -2.26 -7.07 11.61
C VAL A 118 -3.77 -6.92 11.62
N ASP A 119 -4.25 -5.70 11.71
CA ASP A 119 -5.66 -5.37 11.56
C ASP A 119 -5.89 -4.81 10.16
N ALA A 120 -6.31 -5.68 9.25
CA ALA A 120 -6.62 -5.34 7.87
C ALA A 120 -8.10 -4.96 7.67
N ALA A 121 -8.94 -5.09 8.70
CA ALA A 121 -10.35 -4.72 8.63
C ALA A 121 -10.58 -3.22 8.69
N CYS A 122 -9.62 -2.48 9.27
CA CYS A 122 -9.65 -1.02 9.32
C CYS A 122 -9.04 -0.39 8.07
N GLU A 123 -9.50 0.80 7.73
CA GLU A 123 -8.86 1.64 6.70
C GLU A 123 -8.44 2.99 7.32
N PRO A 124 -7.14 3.30 7.33
CA PRO A 124 -6.00 2.47 6.90
C PRO A 124 -5.78 1.24 7.79
N ALA A 125 -5.32 0.14 7.18
CA ALA A 125 -4.92 -1.04 7.92
C ALA A 125 -3.74 -0.73 8.84
N ARG A 126 -3.62 -1.44 9.94
CA ARG A 126 -2.62 -1.13 10.97
C ARG A 126 -1.92 -2.38 11.50
N ILE A 127 -0.68 -2.19 11.90
CA ILE A 127 0.11 -3.20 12.61
C ILE A 127 0.35 -2.70 14.02
N THR A 128 0.04 -3.51 15.00
CA THR A 128 0.27 -3.21 16.42
C THR A 128 1.15 -4.27 17.06
N PRO A 129 2.04 -3.91 17.99
CA PRO A 129 2.76 -4.90 18.77
C PRO A 129 1.79 -5.69 19.66
N VAL A 130 2.15 -6.94 19.95
CA VAL A 130 1.44 -7.81 20.91
C VAL A 130 1.86 -7.49 22.32
#